data_d5e4dc7955fcdf3e1ec82004e2db3add
#
_entry.id   d5e4dc7955fcdf3e1ec82004e2db3add
#
_cell.length_a   1.000
_cell.length_b   1.000
_cell.length_c   1.000
_cell.angle_alpha   90.00
_cell.angle_beta   90.00
_cell.angle_gamma   90.00
#
_symmetry.space_group_name_H-M   'P 1'
#
loop_
_entity.id
_entity.type
_entity.pdbx_description
1 polymer ?
#
loop_
_entity_poly.entity_id
_entity_poly.type
_entity_poly.pdbx_seq_one_letter_code
_entity_poly.pdbx_strand_id
1 'polypeptide(L)'
;LAEAVGAGDRTWRAYLSVTASGNQPAVNARDRIGNGPWYNARGVLIARNVADLHGDIERDRNNITKETALNERGEVVRGRGDQPNQHDILTGSDSHGRALQGDPSTTTCNNWTSNGAGSAMVGHHDRVGGGNTSWNAAHLSRGCGQRDLEATGGAGLFYCFAVN
;
A
#
# COMPACT_ATOMS: atom_id res chain seq x y z
N LEU A 1 -13.28 -9.22 -4.66
CA LEU A 1 -12.39 -8.83 -5.77
C LEU A 1 -11.65 -10.04 -6.33
N ALA A 2 -10.86 -10.76 -5.52
CA ALA A 2 -10.05 -11.89 -5.97
C ALA A 2 -10.88 -12.99 -6.68
N GLU A 3 -12.02 -13.37 -6.14
CA GLU A 3 -12.94 -14.35 -6.77
C GLU A 3 -13.40 -13.91 -8.16
N ALA A 4 -13.68 -12.62 -8.33
CA ALA A 4 -14.17 -12.06 -9.59
C ALA A 4 -13.16 -12.16 -10.75
N VAL A 5 -11.88 -12.40 -10.44
CA VAL A 5 -10.79 -12.53 -11.41
C VAL A 5 -10.10 -13.90 -11.35
N GLY A 6 -10.75 -14.89 -10.74
CA GLY A 6 -10.26 -16.27 -10.69
C GLY A 6 -9.11 -16.53 -9.72
N ALA A 7 -8.90 -15.63 -8.76
CA ALA A 7 -7.86 -15.75 -7.72
C ALA A 7 -8.46 -15.98 -6.31
N GLY A 8 -9.68 -16.49 -6.24
CA GLY A 8 -10.40 -16.73 -4.98
C GLY A 8 -9.94 -17.96 -4.20
N ASP A 9 -9.09 -18.80 -4.77
CA ASP A 9 -8.47 -19.96 -4.14
C ASP A 9 -7.36 -19.61 -3.12
N ARG A 10 -6.97 -18.33 -3.05
CA ARG A 10 -5.93 -17.83 -2.16
C ARG A 10 -6.51 -16.97 -1.05
N THR A 11 -5.82 -16.96 0.10
CA THR A 11 -6.09 -16.02 1.19
C THR A 11 -5.34 -14.71 0.92
N TRP A 12 -6.09 -13.63 0.69
CA TRP A 12 -5.55 -12.31 0.45
C TRP A 12 -5.60 -11.43 1.70
N ARG A 13 -4.54 -10.64 1.90
CA ARG A 13 -4.45 -9.66 2.97
C ARG A 13 -4.10 -8.28 2.41
N ALA A 14 -4.86 -7.27 2.84
CA ALA A 14 -4.54 -5.89 2.57
C ALA A 14 -3.29 -5.46 3.34
N TYR A 15 -2.36 -4.80 2.66
CA TYR A 15 -1.19 -4.17 3.27
C TYR A 15 -1.60 -2.81 3.86
N LEU A 16 -2.28 -2.86 4.99
CA LEU A 16 -2.79 -1.70 5.71
C LEU A 16 -2.42 -1.83 7.18
N SER A 17 -1.73 -0.83 7.73
CA SER A 17 -1.48 -0.75 9.17
C SER A 17 -2.68 -0.16 9.91
N VAL A 18 -2.77 -0.46 11.20
CA VAL A 18 -3.74 0.11 12.13
C VAL A 18 -2.95 0.81 13.25
N THR A 19 -3.20 2.09 13.47
CA THR A 19 -2.60 2.86 14.55
C THR A 19 -3.23 2.49 15.88
N ALA A 20 -2.44 2.36 16.94
CA ALA A 20 -2.96 2.07 18.29
C ALA A 20 -3.97 3.13 18.71
N SER A 21 -5.10 2.73 19.32
CA SER A 21 -6.15 3.63 19.77
C SER A 21 -6.91 3.04 20.95
N GLY A 22 -6.95 3.75 22.06
CA GLY A 22 -7.57 3.24 23.30
C GLY A 22 -6.94 1.91 23.71
N ASN A 23 -7.76 0.86 23.86
CA ASN A 23 -7.30 -0.49 24.19
C ASN A 23 -6.93 -1.34 22.94
N GLN A 24 -7.06 -0.79 21.73
CA GLN A 24 -6.72 -1.51 20.51
C GLN A 24 -5.24 -1.36 20.22
N PRO A 25 -4.45 -2.46 20.16
CA PRO A 25 -3.05 -2.39 19.83
C PRO A 25 -2.85 -2.02 18.35
N ALA A 26 -1.67 -1.49 18.04
CA ALA A 26 -1.26 -1.27 16.64
C ALA A 26 -1.18 -2.61 15.89
N VAL A 27 -1.47 -2.56 14.59
CA VAL A 27 -1.26 -3.69 13.67
C VAL A 27 -0.34 -3.22 12.55
N ASN A 28 0.79 -3.88 12.38
CA ASN A 28 1.72 -3.57 11.30
C ASN A 28 1.28 -4.24 10.01
N ALA A 29 1.31 -3.53 8.89
CA ALA A 29 0.98 -4.10 7.59
C ALA A 29 1.90 -5.28 7.23
N ARG A 30 3.20 -5.16 7.56
CA ARG A 30 4.20 -6.20 7.31
C ARG A 30 3.90 -7.54 7.99
N ASP A 31 3.24 -7.51 9.15
CA ASP A 31 2.95 -8.72 9.95
C ASP A 31 1.69 -9.44 9.45
N ARG A 32 0.92 -8.81 8.55
CA ARG A 32 -0.34 -9.35 8.03
C ARG A 32 -0.19 -10.17 6.77
N ILE A 33 0.86 -9.93 5.99
CA ILE A 33 0.96 -10.39 4.60
C ILE A 33 1.66 -11.74 4.43
N GLY A 34 2.03 -12.41 5.53
CA GLY A 34 2.77 -13.68 5.47
C GLY A 34 4.26 -13.48 5.21
N ASN A 35 4.93 -14.51 4.71
CA ASN A 35 6.39 -14.56 4.62
C ASN A 35 6.93 -14.45 3.19
N GLY A 36 6.07 -14.51 2.17
CA GLY A 36 6.47 -14.58 0.76
C GLY A 36 6.94 -15.99 0.33
N PRO A 37 7.56 -16.16 -0.83
CA PRO A 37 7.78 -15.11 -1.84
C PRO A 37 6.48 -14.65 -2.50
N TRP A 38 6.48 -13.40 -3.00
CA TRP A 38 5.33 -12.86 -3.70
C TRP A 38 5.66 -12.56 -5.15
N TYR A 39 4.72 -12.89 -6.01
CA TYR A 39 4.76 -12.63 -7.44
C TYR A 39 3.53 -11.82 -7.84
N ASN A 40 3.66 -10.98 -8.85
CA ASN A 40 2.49 -10.31 -9.43
C ASN A 40 1.69 -11.28 -10.34
N ALA A 41 0.55 -10.83 -10.84
CA ALA A 41 -0.32 -11.63 -11.71
C ALA A 41 0.33 -12.10 -13.04
N ARG A 42 1.47 -11.54 -13.40
CA ARG A 42 2.27 -11.94 -14.58
C ARG A 42 3.45 -12.85 -14.24
N GLY A 43 3.53 -13.34 -12.98
CA GLY A 43 4.59 -14.21 -12.52
C GLY A 43 5.95 -13.52 -12.27
N VAL A 44 5.97 -12.18 -12.23
CA VAL A 44 7.19 -11.43 -11.90
C VAL A 44 7.40 -11.44 -10.39
N LEU A 45 8.57 -11.84 -9.93
CA LEU A 45 8.94 -11.82 -8.51
C LEU A 45 8.93 -10.37 -7.99
N ILE A 46 8.12 -10.10 -6.98
CA ILE A 46 8.04 -8.81 -6.30
C ILE A 46 9.01 -8.75 -5.12
N ALA A 47 9.00 -9.74 -4.26
CA ALA A 47 9.95 -9.88 -3.16
C ALA A 47 10.01 -11.32 -2.68
N ARG A 48 11.18 -11.75 -2.19
CA ARG A 48 11.42 -13.11 -1.70
C ARG A 48 10.87 -13.36 -0.30
N ASN A 49 10.84 -12.32 0.52
CA ASN A 49 10.39 -12.36 1.91
C ASN A 49 10.12 -10.94 2.46
N VAL A 50 9.67 -10.84 3.70
CA VAL A 50 9.35 -9.57 4.37
C VAL A 50 10.54 -8.61 4.44
N ALA A 51 11.75 -9.12 4.72
CA ALA A 51 12.97 -8.28 4.79
C ALA A 51 13.34 -7.71 3.42
N ASP A 52 13.20 -8.52 2.36
CA ASP A 52 13.43 -8.12 0.97
C ASP A 52 12.40 -7.06 0.53
N LEU A 53 11.13 -7.26 0.89
CA LEU A 53 10.05 -6.33 0.55
C LEU A 53 10.26 -4.93 1.15
N HIS A 54 10.76 -4.85 2.40
CA HIS A 54 10.92 -3.59 3.12
C HIS A 54 12.35 -3.01 3.07
N GLY A 55 13.29 -3.70 2.44
CA GLY A 55 14.69 -3.27 2.41
C GLY A 55 15.36 -3.28 3.79
N ASP A 56 15.00 -4.22 4.68
CA ASP A 56 15.54 -4.29 6.05
C ASP A 56 17.03 -4.64 6.05
N ILE A 57 17.51 -5.40 5.06
CA ILE A 57 18.91 -5.81 4.93
C ILE A 57 19.62 -4.99 3.86
N GLU A 58 18.95 -4.77 2.75
CA GLU A 58 19.46 -4.04 1.60
C GLU A 58 18.35 -3.19 1.00
N ARG A 59 18.61 -1.89 0.91
CA ARG A 59 17.60 -0.92 0.48
C ARG A 59 17.11 -1.22 -0.93
N ASP A 60 15.81 -1.03 -1.14
CA ASP A 60 15.14 -1.08 -2.46
C ASP A 60 15.24 -2.43 -3.20
N ARG A 61 15.21 -3.54 -2.45
CA ARG A 61 15.28 -4.88 -3.05
C ARG A 61 13.98 -5.37 -3.67
N ASN A 62 12.83 -4.85 -3.27
CA ASN A 62 11.58 -5.26 -3.89
C ASN A 62 11.44 -4.68 -5.30
N ASN A 63 10.65 -5.38 -6.11
CA ASN A 63 10.43 -5.06 -7.51
C ASN A 63 9.05 -4.41 -7.73
N ILE A 64 8.59 -3.59 -6.79
CA ILE A 64 7.40 -2.76 -6.98
C ILE A 64 7.83 -1.53 -7.78
N THR A 65 7.38 -1.45 -9.01
CA THR A 65 7.62 -0.35 -9.96
C THR A 65 6.34 -0.06 -10.74
N LYS A 66 6.33 0.97 -11.57
CA LYS A 66 5.20 1.27 -12.43
C LYS A 66 4.79 0.07 -13.31
N GLU A 67 5.76 -0.66 -13.83
CA GLU A 67 5.54 -1.78 -14.76
C GLU A 67 5.06 -3.06 -14.06
N THR A 68 5.41 -3.23 -12.79
CA THR A 68 5.13 -4.44 -12.02
C THR A 68 3.95 -4.31 -11.06
N ALA A 69 3.53 -3.08 -10.74
CA ALA A 69 2.34 -2.81 -9.94
C ALA A 69 1.09 -3.05 -10.80
N LEU A 70 0.41 -4.14 -10.54
CA LEU A 70 -0.77 -4.57 -11.31
C LEU A 70 -2.02 -4.50 -10.43
N ASN A 71 -3.15 -4.16 -11.05
CA ASN A 71 -4.45 -4.29 -10.42
C ASN A 71 -4.90 -5.78 -10.40
N GLU A 72 -6.08 -6.06 -9.85
CA GLU A 72 -6.64 -7.41 -9.76
C GLU A 72 -6.90 -8.09 -11.12
N ARG A 73 -6.93 -7.32 -12.21
CA ARG A 73 -7.09 -7.83 -13.59
C ARG A 73 -5.78 -8.07 -14.30
N GLY A 74 -4.63 -7.83 -13.62
CA GLY A 74 -3.31 -7.94 -14.24
C GLY A 74 -2.95 -6.77 -15.16
N GLU A 75 -3.66 -5.65 -15.06
CA GLU A 75 -3.36 -4.42 -15.79
C GLU A 75 -2.42 -3.52 -14.97
N VAL A 76 -1.53 -2.80 -15.64
CA VAL A 76 -0.62 -1.84 -14.99
C VAL A 76 -1.43 -0.71 -14.36
N VAL A 77 -1.19 -0.45 -13.07
CA VAL A 77 -1.76 0.70 -12.36
C VAL A 77 -1.15 1.99 -12.90
N ARG A 78 -1.98 2.96 -13.22
CA ARG A 78 -1.53 4.25 -13.73
C ARG A 78 -0.65 4.96 -12.70
N GLY A 79 0.46 5.52 -13.17
CA GLY A 79 1.42 6.24 -12.34
C GLY A 79 1.55 7.71 -12.74
N ARG A 80 2.57 8.37 -12.22
CA ARG A 80 2.85 9.76 -12.53
C ARG A 80 3.10 9.93 -14.04
N GLY A 81 2.45 10.93 -14.61
CA GLY A 81 2.46 11.20 -16.05
C GLY A 81 1.28 10.58 -16.80
N ASP A 82 0.56 9.65 -16.21
CA ASP A 82 -0.68 9.12 -16.77
C ASP A 82 -1.89 9.98 -16.37
N GLN A 83 -3.00 9.83 -17.07
CA GLN A 83 -4.27 10.50 -16.79
C GLN A 83 -5.40 9.48 -16.64
N PRO A 84 -6.05 9.39 -15.45
CA PRO A 84 -5.64 10.04 -14.19
C PRO A 84 -4.37 9.43 -13.60
N ASN A 85 -3.62 10.21 -12.81
CA ASN A 85 -2.56 9.68 -11.97
C ASN A 85 -3.17 8.87 -10.81
N GLN A 86 -2.63 7.69 -10.51
CA GLN A 86 -3.12 6.79 -9.46
C GLN A 86 -1.96 6.18 -8.66
N HIS A 87 -0.83 6.90 -8.54
CA HIS A 87 0.37 6.34 -7.93
C HIS A 87 0.36 6.29 -6.41
N ASP A 88 -0.50 7.08 -5.75
CA ASP A 88 -0.66 7.06 -4.29
C ASP A 88 -1.44 5.82 -3.86
N ILE A 89 -0.78 4.93 -3.14
CA ILE A 89 -1.36 3.69 -2.61
C ILE A 89 -1.47 3.80 -1.09
N LEU A 90 -2.65 3.59 -0.55
CA LEU A 90 -2.92 3.63 0.89
C LEU A 90 -2.17 2.52 1.62
N THR A 91 -1.49 2.86 2.72
CA THR A 91 -0.73 1.90 3.54
C THR A 91 -0.86 2.13 5.04
N GLY A 92 -0.92 3.39 5.50
CA GLY A 92 -0.89 3.74 6.92
C GLY A 92 0.40 3.30 7.63
N SER A 93 1.50 3.12 6.89
CA SER A 93 2.73 2.49 7.38
C SER A 93 3.93 3.41 7.26
N ASP A 94 4.95 3.18 8.11
CA ASP A 94 6.30 3.68 7.85
C ASP A 94 6.99 2.88 6.72
N SER A 95 8.21 3.27 6.35
CA SER A 95 8.98 2.60 5.29
C SER A 95 9.31 1.13 5.59
N HIS A 96 9.28 0.72 6.86
CA HIS A 96 9.47 -0.66 7.29
C HIS A 96 8.16 -1.47 7.40
N GLY A 97 7.03 -0.87 7.00
CA GLY A 97 5.71 -1.52 7.06
C GLY A 97 5.11 -1.62 8.45
N ARG A 98 5.58 -0.78 9.39
CA ARG A 98 5.05 -0.69 10.75
C ARG A 98 4.01 0.40 10.85
N ALA A 99 3.07 0.23 11.79
CA ALA A 99 2.07 1.24 12.09
C ALA A 99 2.72 2.54 12.57
N LEU A 100 2.24 3.66 12.05
CA LEU A 100 2.63 4.97 12.53
C LEU A 100 2.10 5.20 13.94
N GLN A 101 2.88 5.93 14.74
CA GLN A 101 2.45 6.42 16.03
C GLN A 101 1.62 7.71 15.85
N GLY A 102 0.75 8.00 16.82
CA GLY A 102 -0.02 9.24 16.83
C GLY A 102 -1.52 9.02 16.75
N ASP A 103 -2.22 9.99 16.16
CA ASP A 103 -3.67 9.96 16.02
C ASP A 103 -4.07 9.13 14.79
N PRO A 104 -4.92 8.09 14.95
CA PRO A 104 -5.44 7.32 13.82
C PRO A 104 -6.13 8.18 12.74
N SER A 105 -6.73 9.30 13.12
CA SER A 105 -7.41 10.19 12.17
C SER A 105 -6.44 10.83 11.16
N THR A 106 -5.16 10.98 11.54
CA THR A 106 -4.13 11.62 10.72
C THR A 106 -3.13 10.65 10.11
N THR A 107 -3.16 9.37 10.48
CA THR A 107 -2.21 8.35 10.04
C THR A 107 -2.82 7.26 9.18
N THR A 108 -4.09 6.92 9.45
CA THR A 108 -4.79 5.77 8.86
C THR A 108 -6.26 6.05 8.53
N CYS A 109 -6.64 7.31 8.31
CA CYS A 109 -8.04 7.68 8.10
C CYS A 109 -8.96 7.09 9.19
N ASN A 110 -8.59 7.31 10.46
CA ASN A 110 -9.28 6.77 11.63
C ASN A 110 -9.39 5.22 11.56
N ASN A 111 -8.26 4.56 11.34
CA ASN A 111 -8.17 3.11 11.18
C ASN A 111 -9.13 2.57 10.10
N TRP A 112 -9.14 3.28 8.97
CA TRP A 112 -9.89 2.95 7.75
C TRP A 112 -11.40 3.06 7.88
N THR A 113 -11.89 3.86 8.84
CA THR A 113 -13.32 4.11 9.06
C THR A 113 -13.80 5.48 8.57
N SER A 114 -12.86 6.41 8.24
CA SER A 114 -13.19 7.72 7.69
C SER A 114 -13.16 7.71 6.16
N ASN A 115 -14.13 8.36 5.55
CA ASN A 115 -14.19 8.66 4.11
C ASN A 115 -14.27 10.16 3.80
N GLY A 116 -13.83 10.99 4.73
CA GLY A 116 -13.90 12.46 4.64
C GLY A 116 -12.67 13.13 5.23
N ALA A 117 -12.81 13.72 6.39
CA ALA A 117 -11.71 14.39 7.09
C ALA A 117 -10.65 13.41 7.59
N GLY A 118 -9.42 13.89 7.76
CA GLY A 118 -8.27 13.14 8.21
C GLY A 118 -7.23 12.96 7.13
N SER A 119 -6.32 12.02 7.34
CA SER A 119 -5.31 11.60 6.36
C SER A 119 -4.84 10.17 6.61
N ALA A 120 -4.18 9.59 5.62
CA ALA A 120 -3.48 8.32 5.75
C ALA A 120 -2.11 8.40 5.07
N MET A 121 -1.14 7.64 5.56
CA MET A 121 0.12 7.46 4.84
C MET A 121 -0.13 6.73 3.53
N VAL A 122 0.45 7.25 2.45
CA VAL A 122 0.46 6.64 1.12
C VAL A 122 1.88 6.36 0.66
N GLY A 123 2.05 5.40 -0.23
CA GLY A 123 3.28 5.13 -0.95
C GLY A 123 3.11 5.34 -2.44
N HIS A 124 4.21 5.53 -3.17
CA HIS A 124 4.24 5.67 -4.62
C HIS A 124 4.66 4.36 -5.27
N HIS A 125 3.72 3.60 -5.85
CA HIS A 125 4.04 2.32 -6.49
C HIS A 125 5.04 2.46 -7.66
N ASP A 126 5.03 3.60 -8.33
CA ASP A 126 5.92 3.92 -9.45
C ASP A 126 7.27 4.52 -9.02
N ARG A 127 7.47 4.75 -7.72
CA ARG A 127 8.68 5.32 -7.11
C ARG A 127 9.11 6.66 -7.71
N VAL A 128 8.16 7.45 -8.21
CA VAL A 128 8.40 8.74 -8.85
C VAL A 128 7.66 9.85 -8.11
N GLY A 129 8.29 11.01 -8.02
CA GLY A 129 7.67 12.24 -7.56
C GLY A 129 7.98 12.64 -6.14
N GLY A 130 8.06 13.97 -5.94
CA GLY A 130 8.35 14.57 -4.64
C GLY A 130 9.76 14.29 -4.13
N GLY A 131 10.00 14.63 -2.87
CA GLY A 131 11.26 14.35 -2.18
C GLY A 131 11.36 12.94 -1.59
N ASN A 132 10.30 12.14 -1.70
CA ASN A 132 10.24 10.79 -1.16
C ASN A 132 9.55 9.86 -2.16
N THR A 133 10.26 8.83 -2.59
CA THR A 133 9.86 7.86 -3.61
C THR A 133 9.56 6.48 -3.01
N SER A 134 9.31 6.40 -1.70
CA SER A 134 8.98 5.15 -1.02
C SER A 134 7.70 4.52 -1.57
N TRP A 135 7.74 3.23 -1.86
CA TRP A 135 6.58 2.49 -2.34
C TRP A 135 5.44 2.40 -1.31
N ASN A 136 5.76 2.56 0.00
CA ASN A 136 4.80 2.37 1.10
C ASN A 136 4.72 3.52 2.10
N ALA A 137 5.60 4.54 2.03
CA ALA A 137 5.65 5.64 3.00
C ALA A 137 6.17 6.93 2.36
N ALA A 138 5.45 7.47 1.39
CA ALA A 138 5.85 8.66 0.65
C ALA A 138 5.40 9.97 1.33
N HIS A 139 4.11 10.10 1.59
CA HIS A 139 3.52 11.28 2.27
C HIS A 139 2.13 10.96 2.84
N LEU A 140 1.56 11.88 3.59
CA LEU A 140 0.17 11.80 4.03
C LEU A 140 -0.78 12.23 2.90
N SER A 141 -1.93 11.57 2.79
CA SER A 141 -2.98 12.00 1.88
C SER A 141 -3.58 13.33 2.33
N ARG A 142 -4.18 14.06 1.38
CA ARG A 142 -4.86 15.35 1.66
C ARG A 142 -6.11 15.16 2.52
N GLY A 143 -6.80 14.06 2.35
CA GLY A 143 -8.01 13.68 3.06
C GLY A 143 -8.26 12.19 2.89
N CYS A 144 -9.41 11.72 3.40
CA CYS A 144 -9.81 10.32 3.34
C CYS A 144 -10.94 10.06 2.34
N GLY A 145 -11.55 11.10 1.82
CA GLY A 145 -12.58 11.00 0.79
C GLY A 145 -11.98 10.78 -0.59
N GLN A 146 -12.75 10.14 -1.48
CA GLN A 146 -12.33 9.81 -2.83
C GLN A 146 -11.76 11.01 -3.60
N ARG A 147 -12.42 12.18 -3.53
CA ARG A 147 -11.98 13.40 -4.22
C ARG A 147 -10.64 13.94 -3.70
N ASP A 148 -10.39 13.82 -2.39
CA ASP A 148 -9.13 14.27 -1.80
C ASP A 148 -7.98 13.34 -2.15
N LEU A 149 -8.24 12.03 -2.23
CA LEU A 149 -7.27 11.04 -2.68
C LEU A 149 -6.92 11.23 -4.15
N GLU A 150 -7.90 11.45 -5.01
CA GLU A 150 -7.68 11.74 -6.44
C GLU A 150 -6.92 13.06 -6.68
N ALA A 151 -7.15 14.07 -5.83
CA ALA A 151 -6.52 15.39 -5.97
C ALA A 151 -5.00 15.36 -5.73
N THR A 152 -4.47 14.32 -5.05
CA THR A 152 -3.03 14.14 -4.81
C THR A 152 -2.39 13.06 -5.68
N GLY A 153 -3.16 12.40 -6.54
CA GLY A 153 -2.65 11.36 -7.44
C GLY A 153 -2.92 9.94 -6.97
N GLY A 154 -3.93 9.76 -6.14
CA GLY A 154 -4.44 8.45 -5.70
C GLY A 154 -5.76 8.08 -6.34
N ALA A 155 -6.32 6.96 -5.91
CA ALA A 155 -7.66 6.49 -6.28
C ALA A 155 -8.29 5.62 -5.17
N GLY A 156 -7.75 5.68 -3.96
CA GLY A 156 -8.16 4.80 -2.86
C GLY A 156 -7.65 3.36 -2.99
N LEU A 157 -6.63 3.14 -3.80
CA LEU A 157 -6.02 1.82 -4.00
C LEU A 157 -5.16 1.43 -2.80
N PHE A 158 -5.04 0.13 -2.56
CA PHE A 158 -4.13 -0.47 -1.58
C PHE A 158 -3.55 -1.79 -2.11
N TYR A 159 -2.38 -2.18 -1.60
CA TYR A 159 -1.76 -3.44 -1.98
C TYR A 159 -2.47 -4.63 -1.33
N CYS A 160 -2.58 -5.73 -2.08
CA CYS A 160 -3.03 -7.02 -1.58
C CYS A 160 -1.95 -8.08 -1.80
N PHE A 161 -1.69 -8.87 -0.76
CA PHE A 161 -0.72 -9.96 -0.80
C PHE A 161 -1.41 -11.29 -0.51
N ALA A 162 -1.06 -12.33 -1.26
CA ALA A 162 -1.45 -13.69 -0.94
C ALA A 162 -0.58 -14.22 0.22
N VAL A 163 -1.20 -14.85 1.22
CA VAL A 163 -0.50 -15.35 2.43
C VAL A 163 -0.29 -16.86 2.44
N ASN A 164 -0.73 -17.54 1.41
CA ASN A 164 -0.59 -18.99 1.19
C ASN A 164 -0.18 -19.29 -0.25
#